data_04eea0c44aa0b7345d10d13b8493eb50
#
_entry.id   04eea0c44aa0b7345d10d13b8493eb50
#
_cell.length_a   1.000
_cell.length_b   1.000
_cell.length_c   1.000
_cell.angle_alpha   90.00
_cell.angle_beta   90.00
_cell.angle_gamma   90.00
#
_symmetry.space_group_name_H-M   'P 1'
#
loop_
_entity.id
_entity.type
_entity.pdbx_description
1 polymer ?
#
loop_
_entity_poly.entity_id
_entity_poly.type
_entity_poly.pdbx_seq_one_letter_code
_entity_poly.pdbx_strand_id
1 'polypeptide(L)'
;MTDYTSVDGEAPFKEIDVPLVPGRTAIVHIDLQNDFLHPKGHYAQNGIDISHMRRVIVPISTLTSEARQRGIPIIWTRHGTKGVEDGGPFMRLRPFLMSGGLRQNTWGYEILNDLSPKPNDWYVEKTRL
;
A
#
# COMPACT_ATOMS: atom_id res chain seq x y z
N MET A 1 -14.46 -4.69 12.86
CA MET A 1 -14.97 -3.84 11.75
C MET A 1 -15.03 -2.41 12.26
N THR A 2 -14.39 -1.49 11.56
CA THR A 2 -14.47 -0.07 11.91
C THR A 2 -15.82 0.44 11.37
N ASP A 3 -16.64 0.94 12.28
CA ASP A 3 -17.93 1.53 11.90
C ASP A 3 -17.67 2.93 11.35
N TYR A 4 -17.79 3.11 10.06
CA TYR A 4 -17.65 4.40 9.38
C TYR A 4 -19.02 5.08 9.29
N THR A 5 -19.61 5.38 10.44
CA THR A 5 -20.82 6.21 10.47
C THR A 5 -20.45 7.68 10.30
N SER A 6 -21.28 8.42 9.58
CA SER A 6 -21.19 9.87 9.54
C SER A 6 -21.51 10.46 10.93
N VAL A 7 -21.23 11.75 11.10
CA VAL A 7 -21.59 12.49 12.33
C VAL A 7 -23.08 12.36 12.65
N ASP A 8 -23.90 12.15 11.64
CA ASP A 8 -25.37 12.02 11.75
C ASP A 8 -25.84 10.56 11.86
N GLY A 9 -24.90 9.60 12.01
CA GLY A 9 -25.23 8.19 12.14
C GLY A 9 -25.54 7.45 10.82
N GLU A 10 -25.49 8.15 9.68
CA GLU A 10 -25.61 7.52 8.36
C GLU A 10 -24.24 7.07 7.86
N ALA A 11 -24.21 5.96 7.13
CA ALA A 11 -22.99 5.51 6.48
C ALA A 11 -22.49 6.57 5.48
N PRO A 12 -21.21 6.99 5.53
CA PRO A 12 -20.67 8.03 4.66
C PRO A 12 -20.64 7.63 3.19
N PHE A 13 -20.78 6.33 2.91
CA PHE A 13 -20.77 5.79 1.56
C PHE A 13 -21.97 4.89 1.34
N LYS A 14 -22.63 5.07 0.20
CA LYS A 14 -23.67 4.16 -0.23
C LYS A 14 -23.05 2.81 -0.62
N GLU A 15 -23.58 1.72 -0.09
CA GLU A 15 -23.23 0.39 -0.60
C GLU A 15 -23.54 0.29 -2.10
N ILE A 16 -22.55 -0.16 -2.86
CA ILE A 16 -22.71 -0.40 -4.29
C ILE A 16 -22.78 -1.91 -4.47
N ASP A 17 -23.93 -2.41 -4.85
CA ASP A 17 -24.10 -3.81 -5.21
C ASP A 17 -23.59 -4.04 -6.64
N VAL A 18 -22.27 -4.13 -6.77
CA VAL A 18 -21.61 -4.45 -8.03
C VAL A 18 -21.03 -5.86 -7.95
N PRO A 19 -21.48 -6.77 -8.80
CA PRO A 19 -20.93 -8.12 -8.81
C PRO A 19 -19.43 -8.10 -9.16
N LEU A 20 -18.62 -8.75 -8.33
CA LEU A 20 -17.18 -8.89 -8.58
C LEU A 20 -16.98 -10.08 -9.55
N VAL A 21 -16.93 -9.78 -10.83
CA VAL A 21 -16.74 -10.77 -11.89
C VAL A 21 -15.23 -10.92 -12.17
N PRO A 22 -14.64 -12.12 -12.06
CA PRO A 22 -13.19 -12.31 -12.21
C PRO A 22 -12.59 -11.73 -13.48
N GLY A 23 -13.26 -11.88 -14.62
CA GLY A 23 -12.80 -11.33 -15.91
C GLY A 23 -13.00 -9.82 -16.08
N ARG A 24 -13.59 -9.14 -15.10
CA ARG A 24 -13.88 -7.70 -15.13
C ARG A 24 -13.44 -6.97 -13.86
N THR A 25 -12.73 -7.66 -12.99
CA THR A 25 -12.32 -7.15 -11.67
C THR A 25 -10.82 -7.35 -11.51
N ALA A 26 -10.16 -6.38 -10.91
CA ALA A 26 -8.78 -6.49 -10.44
C ALA A 26 -8.67 -5.87 -9.04
N ILE A 27 -7.74 -6.37 -8.24
CA ILE A 27 -7.40 -5.76 -6.95
C ILE A 27 -6.15 -4.90 -7.14
N VAL A 28 -6.22 -3.64 -6.76
CA VAL A 28 -5.08 -2.73 -6.76
C VAL A 28 -4.69 -2.44 -5.31
N HIS A 29 -3.52 -2.89 -4.92
CA HIS A 29 -2.91 -2.60 -3.63
C HIS A 29 -1.95 -1.42 -3.78
N ILE A 30 -2.19 -0.34 -3.05
CA ILE A 30 -1.47 0.92 -3.22
C ILE A 30 -0.40 1.07 -2.15
N ASP A 31 0.88 1.02 -2.59
CA ASP A 31 2.08 1.38 -1.82
C ASP A 31 2.26 0.61 -0.50
N LEU A 32 1.96 -0.68 -0.49
CA LEU A 32 2.09 -1.55 0.68
C LEU A 32 3.53 -2.05 0.84
N GLN A 33 4.45 -1.12 0.99
CA GLN A 33 5.90 -1.32 0.95
C GLN A 33 6.50 -1.45 2.34
N ASN A 34 7.70 -2.07 2.42
CA ASN A 34 8.42 -2.25 3.67
C ASN A 34 8.70 -0.94 4.40
N ASP A 35 9.08 0.12 3.67
CA ASP A 35 9.38 1.42 4.28
C ASP A 35 8.18 2.04 5.01
N PHE A 36 6.96 1.75 4.58
CA PHE A 36 5.75 2.22 5.25
C PHE A 36 5.29 1.31 6.38
N LEU A 37 5.37 -0.02 6.20
CA LEU A 37 4.65 -0.98 7.02
C LEU A 37 5.53 -1.85 7.90
N HIS A 38 6.82 -1.99 7.60
CA HIS A 38 7.68 -2.86 8.37
C HIS A 38 8.31 -2.12 9.56
N PRO A 39 8.43 -2.75 10.75
CA PRO A 39 9.07 -2.10 11.91
C PRO A 39 10.52 -1.67 11.68
N LYS A 40 11.22 -2.30 10.73
CA LYS A 40 12.57 -1.92 10.29
C LYS A 40 12.54 -0.99 9.06
N GLY A 41 11.37 -0.62 8.57
CA GLY A 41 11.23 0.31 7.45
C GLY A 41 11.57 1.73 7.85
N HIS A 42 11.79 2.57 6.86
CA HIS A 42 12.31 3.92 7.08
C HIS A 42 11.38 4.81 7.92
N TYR A 43 10.06 4.66 7.75
CA TYR A 43 9.09 5.41 8.56
C TYR A 43 9.20 5.07 10.04
N ALA A 44 9.17 3.80 10.40
CA ALA A 44 9.30 3.36 11.79
C ALA A 44 10.66 3.74 12.38
N GLN A 45 11.73 3.61 11.62
CA GLN A 45 13.10 3.95 12.08
C GLN A 45 13.28 5.46 12.30
N ASN A 46 12.43 6.30 11.74
CA ASN A 46 12.42 7.74 11.96
C ASN A 46 11.35 8.18 12.98
N GLY A 47 10.86 7.26 13.79
CA GLY A 47 9.97 7.58 14.91
C GLY A 47 8.51 7.79 14.54
N ILE A 48 8.11 7.45 13.32
CA ILE A 48 6.71 7.53 12.91
C ILE A 48 5.97 6.29 13.43
N ASP A 49 4.88 6.51 14.15
CA ASP A 49 4.01 5.43 14.58
C ASP A 49 3.26 4.83 13.40
N ILE A 50 3.63 3.62 13.02
CA ILE A 50 3.02 2.88 11.91
C ILE A 50 1.94 1.89 12.37
N SER A 51 1.61 1.85 13.66
CA SER A 51 0.71 0.84 14.22
C SER A 51 -0.67 0.84 13.55
N HIS A 52 -1.23 2.01 13.29
CA HIS A 52 -2.52 2.16 12.61
C HIS A 52 -2.44 1.70 11.14
N MET A 53 -1.34 1.96 10.45
CA MET A 53 -1.13 1.49 9.06
C MET A 53 -1.02 -0.03 9.00
N ARG A 54 -0.38 -0.65 9.98
CA ARG A 54 -0.22 -2.10 10.04
C ARG A 54 -1.52 -2.88 10.22
N ARG A 55 -2.60 -2.24 10.62
CA ARG A 55 -3.93 -2.88 10.74
C ARG A 55 -4.46 -3.40 9.41
N VAL A 56 -3.97 -2.89 8.30
CA VAL A 56 -4.40 -3.34 6.97
C VAL A 56 -3.80 -4.69 6.56
N ILE A 57 -2.73 -5.15 7.22
CA ILE A 57 -1.97 -6.34 6.79
C ILE A 57 -2.85 -7.58 6.75
N VAL A 58 -3.56 -7.88 7.82
CA VAL A 58 -4.40 -9.08 7.90
C VAL A 58 -5.58 -9.01 6.91
N PRO A 59 -6.41 -7.97 6.86
CA PRO A 59 -7.50 -7.93 5.90
C PRO A 59 -7.03 -7.92 4.45
N ILE A 60 -5.92 -7.26 4.12
CA ILE A 60 -5.37 -7.28 2.76
C ILE A 60 -4.82 -8.65 2.41
N SER A 61 -4.13 -9.33 3.33
CA SER A 61 -3.66 -10.69 3.12
C SER A 61 -4.81 -11.65 2.82
N THR A 62 -5.90 -11.54 3.57
CA THR A 62 -7.11 -12.33 3.35
C THR A 62 -7.74 -12.03 1.99
N LEU A 63 -7.92 -10.74 1.67
CA LEU A 63 -8.46 -10.31 0.39
C LEU A 63 -7.62 -10.82 -0.79
N THR A 64 -6.31 -10.71 -0.69
CA THR A 64 -5.38 -11.17 -1.74
C THR A 64 -5.49 -12.67 -1.96
N SER A 65 -5.55 -13.46 -0.89
CA SER A 65 -5.71 -14.90 -0.95
C SER A 65 -7.03 -15.30 -1.62
N GLU A 66 -8.14 -14.68 -1.22
CA GLU A 66 -9.46 -14.92 -1.81
C GLU A 66 -9.51 -14.51 -3.28
N ALA A 67 -8.93 -13.37 -3.63
CA ALA A 67 -8.87 -12.92 -5.01
C ALA A 67 -8.11 -13.89 -5.91
N ARG A 68 -6.97 -14.42 -5.43
CA ARG A 68 -6.18 -15.41 -6.18
C ARG A 68 -6.96 -16.69 -6.42
N GLN A 69 -7.70 -17.18 -5.43
CA GLN A 69 -8.54 -18.40 -5.56
C GLN A 69 -9.63 -18.22 -6.61
N ARG A 70 -10.06 -16.98 -6.84
CA ARG A 70 -11.11 -16.63 -7.81
C ARG A 70 -10.57 -16.21 -9.17
N GLY A 71 -9.25 -16.25 -9.37
CA GLY A 71 -8.61 -15.80 -10.60
C GLY A 71 -8.69 -14.29 -10.84
N ILE A 72 -8.90 -13.51 -9.78
CA ILE A 72 -8.88 -12.04 -9.84
C ILE A 72 -7.42 -11.57 -9.79
N PRO A 73 -6.94 -10.82 -10.80
CA PRO A 73 -5.55 -10.37 -10.84
C PRO A 73 -5.24 -9.36 -9.73
N ILE A 74 -4.00 -9.44 -9.24
CA ILE A 74 -3.46 -8.55 -8.22
C ILE A 74 -2.48 -7.57 -8.87
N ILE A 75 -2.66 -6.30 -8.58
CA ILE A 75 -1.80 -5.20 -9.02
C ILE A 75 -1.22 -4.53 -7.78
N TRP A 76 0.10 -4.43 -7.72
CA TRP A 76 0.82 -3.73 -6.66
C TRP A 76 1.37 -2.42 -7.20
N THR A 77 1.11 -1.30 -6.54
CA THR A 77 1.86 -0.09 -6.83
C THR A 77 3.02 0.06 -5.86
N ARG A 78 4.12 0.61 -6.34
CA ARG A 78 5.28 0.96 -5.51
C ARG A 78 5.64 2.42 -5.76
N HIS A 79 5.70 3.18 -4.68
CA HIS A 79 6.13 4.56 -4.72
C HIS A 79 7.60 4.65 -4.32
N GLY A 80 8.39 5.35 -5.11
CA GLY A 80 9.78 5.57 -4.77
C GLY A 80 10.54 6.35 -5.82
N THR A 81 11.67 6.87 -5.40
CA THR A 81 12.54 7.73 -6.18
C THR A 81 13.90 7.08 -6.39
N LYS A 82 14.65 7.55 -7.36
CA LYS A 82 16.06 7.13 -7.56
C LYS A 82 16.98 7.79 -6.53
N GLY A 83 16.64 9.00 -6.11
CA GLY A 83 17.40 9.77 -5.14
C GLY A 83 16.64 11.00 -4.67
N VAL A 84 17.29 11.86 -3.91
CA VAL A 84 16.71 13.11 -3.38
C VAL A 84 16.23 14.02 -4.51
N GLU A 85 16.96 14.08 -5.61
CA GLU A 85 16.74 15.03 -6.69
C GLU A 85 15.42 14.86 -7.42
N ASP A 86 14.93 13.62 -7.54
CA ASP A 86 13.66 13.33 -8.19
C ASP A 86 12.46 13.21 -7.23
N GLY A 87 12.68 13.46 -5.94
CA GLY A 87 11.65 13.38 -4.90
C GLY A 87 10.61 14.49 -4.90
N GLY A 88 10.97 15.66 -5.46
CA GLY A 88 10.06 16.80 -5.60
C GLY A 88 9.50 17.33 -4.28
N PRO A 89 8.30 17.94 -4.30
CA PRO A 89 7.68 18.52 -3.11
C PRO A 89 7.43 17.54 -1.98
N PHE A 90 7.14 16.30 -2.28
CA PHE A 90 6.88 15.24 -1.29
C PHE A 90 8.04 15.09 -0.31
N MET A 91 9.28 15.06 -0.81
CA MET A 91 10.47 14.99 0.03
C MET A 91 10.69 16.26 0.86
N ARG A 92 10.42 17.43 0.28
CA ARG A 92 10.55 18.69 1.02
C ARG A 92 9.59 18.78 2.19
N LEU A 93 8.41 18.21 2.05
CA LEU A 93 7.40 18.13 3.12
C LEU A 93 7.70 17.05 4.15
N ARG A 94 8.61 16.15 3.85
CA ARG A 94 9.00 15.01 4.72
C ARG A 94 10.51 14.89 4.81
N PRO A 95 11.17 15.78 5.59
CA PRO A 95 12.63 15.87 5.64
C PRO A 95 13.34 14.55 5.97
N PHE A 96 12.72 13.65 6.71
CA PHE A 96 13.30 12.34 7.03
C PHE A 96 13.53 11.48 5.78
N LEU A 97 12.85 11.74 4.67
CA LEU A 97 13.08 11.06 3.39
C LEU A 97 14.34 11.57 2.66
N MET A 98 14.92 12.67 3.11
CA MET A 98 16.18 13.16 2.56
C MET A 98 17.36 12.23 2.91
N SER A 99 17.29 11.53 4.06
CA SER A 99 18.33 10.61 4.51
C SER A 99 18.18 9.19 3.96
N GLY A 100 17.09 8.89 3.28
CA GLY A 100 16.79 7.55 2.74
C GLY A 100 15.31 7.26 2.72
N GLY A 101 14.98 6.01 2.48
CA GLY A 101 13.60 5.55 2.39
C GLY A 101 12.96 5.79 1.04
N LEU A 102 12.07 4.91 0.65
CA LEU A 102 11.36 4.95 -0.63
C LEU A 102 12.31 5.12 -1.82
N ARG A 103 13.42 4.42 -1.80
CA ARG A 103 14.40 4.41 -2.89
C ARG A 103 14.24 3.15 -3.73
N GLN A 104 14.13 3.33 -5.03
CA GLN A 104 14.10 2.21 -5.99
C GLN A 104 15.29 1.29 -5.78
N ASN A 105 15.10 0.01 -6.04
CA ASN A 105 16.11 -1.04 -5.87
C ASN A 105 16.61 -1.24 -4.44
N THR A 106 15.82 -0.88 -3.43
CA THR A 106 16.11 -1.16 -2.03
C THR A 106 15.05 -2.09 -1.43
N TRP A 107 15.40 -2.78 -0.34
CA TRP A 107 14.45 -3.59 0.41
C TRP A 107 13.23 -2.79 0.88
N GLY A 108 13.43 -1.55 1.30
CA GLY A 108 12.35 -0.67 1.76
C GLY A 108 11.31 -0.36 0.68
N TYR A 109 11.73 -0.36 -0.57
CA TYR A 109 10.87 -0.15 -1.74
C TYR A 109 9.97 -1.34 -2.05
N GLU A 110 10.37 -2.54 -1.67
CA GLU A 110 9.63 -3.76 -1.99
C GLU A 110 8.33 -3.87 -1.19
N ILE A 111 7.37 -4.61 -1.76
CA ILE A 111 6.11 -4.91 -1.09
C ILE A 111 6.38 -5.76 0.16
N LEU A 112 5.66 -5.47 1.24
CA LEU A 112 5.76 -6.21 2.49
C LEU A 112 5.51 -7.70 2.24
N ASN A 113 6.47 -8.53 2.62
CA ASN A 113 6.46 -9.97 2.34
C ASN A 113 5.27 -10.70 2.97
N ASP A 114 4.75 -10.20 4.11
CA ASP A 114 3.57 -10.73 4.79
C ASP A 114 2.32 -10.74 3.89
N LEU A 115 2.29 -9.91 2.84
CA LEU A 115 1.19 -9.82 1.88
C LEU A 115 1.33 -10.80 0.71
N SER A 116 2.42 -11.57 0.69
CA SER A 116 2.68 -12.61 -0.32
C SER A 116 2.62 -12.11 -1.78
N PRO A 117 3.35 -11.05 -2.12
CA PRO A 117 3.48 -10.64 -3.52
C PRO A 117 4.14 -11.75 -4.33
N LYS A 118 3.71 -11.94 -5.57
CA LYS A 118 4.21 -13.00 -6.46
C LYS A 118 4.81 -12.41 -7.73
N PRO A 119 5.82 -13.08 -8.33
CA PRO A 119 6.49 -12.57 -9.55
C PRO A 119 5.54 -12.36 -10.74
N ASN A 120 4.47 -13.13 -10.82
CA ASN A 120 3.49 -13.04 -11.90
C ASN A 120 2.33 -12.08 -11.61
N ASP A 121 2.34 -11.38 -10.47
CA ASP A 121 1.43 -10.28 -10.23
C ASP A 121 1.84 -9.07 -11.11
N TRP A 122 0.95 -8.10 -11.21
CA TRP A 122 1.24 -6.87 -11.91
C TRP A 122 1.89 -5.85 -10.97
N TYR A 123 2.89 -5.13 -11.45
CA TYR A 123 3.59 -4.11 -10.68
C TYR A 123 3.58 -2.78 -11.43
N VAL A 124 3.19 -1.72 -10.76
CA VAL A 124 3.20 -0.36 -11.28
C VAL A 124 4.13 0.49 -10.41
N GLU A 125 5.15 1.05 -11.02
CA GLU A 125 6.12 1.91 -10.35
C GLU A 125 5.76 3.37 -10.57
N LYS A 126 5.78 4.15 -9.51
CA LYS A 126 5.48 5.57 -9.57
C LYS A 126 6.43 6.38 -8.70
N THR A 127 6.71 7.62 -9.11
CA THR A 127 7.57 8.56 -8.40
C THR A 127 6.78 9.71 -7.78
N ARG A 128 5.49 9.74 -7.99
CA ARG A 128 4.54 10.71 -7.40
C ARG A 128 3.35 9.99 -6.78
N LEU A 129 2.71 10.66 -5.83
CA LEU A 129 1.47 10.20 -5.22
C LEU A 129 0.26 10.53 -6.10
#